data_2358c976b4b0acb0b2cd87e36eee0539
#
_entry.id   2358c976b4b0acb0b2cd87e36eee0539
#
_cell.length_a   1.000
_cell.length_b   1.000
_cell.length_c   1.000
_cell.angle_alpha   90.00
_cell.angle_beta   90.00
_cell.angle_gamma   90.00
#
_symmetry.space_group_name_H-M   'P 1'
#
loop_
_entity.id
_entity.type
_entity.pdbx_description
1 polymer ?
#
loop_
_entity_poly.entity_id
_entity_poly.type
_entity_poly.pdbx_seq_one_letter_code
_entity_poly.pdbx_strand_id
1 'polypeptide(L)'
;KISKLQKSDNKILHSVSFLPCNFDKYINKSSYDVINLHWVQGEMISIEAIGRIRKPLIWTFHDTWPFCGSEHYPKDLNDRRYIKGYKKNNKPKGHNYFDFDRWCWERKKKHWKNNIHVVCPSNWLANCTSQSKLMKNWDISVIPNTLDINTFKQWPKDISRKLFNLP
;
A
#
# COMPACT_ATOMS: atom_id res chain seq x y z
N LYS A 1 -15.40 11.37 1.69
CA LYS A 1 -14.43 10.51 0.96
C LYS A 1 -13.40 11.43 0.33
N ILE A 2 -12.09 11.12 0.50
CA ILE A 2 -10.97 11.97 0.06
C ILE A 2 -10.99 12.20 -1.45
N SER A 3 -11.34 11.17 -2.23
CA SER A 3 -11.51 11.29 -3.69
C SER A 3 -12.49 12.40 -4.11
N LYS A 4 -13.52 12.66 -3.29
CA LYS A 4 -14.44 13.78 -3.53
C LYS A 4 -13.80 15.13 -3.21
N LEU A 5 -12.99 15.20 -2.14
CA LEU A 5 -12.31 16.43 -1.73
C LEU A 5 -11.25 16.89 -2.72
N GLN A 6 -10.50 15.95 -3.32
CA GLN A 6 -9.51 16.30 -4.35
C GLN A 6 -10.09 16.28 -5.78
N LYS A 7 -11.39 16.01 -5.94
CA LYS A 7 -12.07 15.84 -7.24
C LYS A 7 -11.29 14.92 -8.19
N SER A 8 -10.77 13.82 -7.65
CA SER A 8 -10.06 12.83 -8.43
C SER A 8 -11.03 11.98 -9.25
N ASP A 9 -10.69 11.74 -10.51
CA ASP A 9 -11.37 10.73 -11.32
C ASP A 9 -11.01 9.31 -10.88
N ASN A 10 -9.98 9.15 -10.08
CA ASN A 10 -9.63 7.89 -9.46
C ASN A 10 -10.61 7.60 -8.31
N LYS A 11 -11.59 6.71 -8.56
CA LYS A 11 -12.62 6.31 -7.60
C LYS A 11 -12.17 5.23 -6.63
N ILE A 12 -10.93 4.78 -6.72
CA ILE A 12 -10.34 3.78 -5.85
C ILE A 12 -10.24 4.33 -4.42
N LEU A 13 -10.02 3.43 -3.46
CA LEU A 13 -9.81 3.79 -2.06
C LEU A 13 -8.60 4.73 -1.92
N HIS A 14 -8.75 5.75 -1.09
CA HIS A 14 -7.69 6.67 -0.70
C HIS A 14 -7.58 6.70 0.83
N SER A 15 -6.37 6.63 1.37
CA SER A 15 -6.06 6.75 2.79
C SER A 15 -5.00 7.81 3.01
N VAL A 16 -5.28 8.79 3.85
CA VAL A 16 -4.31 9.86 4.17
C VAL A 16 -3.47 9.55 5.39
N SER A 17 -3.95 8.66 6.25
CA SER A 17 -3.26 8.15 7.44
C SER A 17 -2.54 9.26 8.23
N PHE A 18 -3.33 10.28 8.66
CA PHE A 18 -2.81 11.46 9.35
C PHE A 18 -3.27 11.58 10.80
N LEU A 19 -4.29 10.82 11.21
CA LEU A 19 -4.80 10.90 12.57
C LEU A 19 -3.71 10.45 13.56
N PRO A 20 -3.43 11.24 14.60
CA PRO A 20 -2.44 10.88 15.60
C PRO A 20 -2.80 9.56 16.26
N CYS A 21 -1.81 8.68 16.45
CA CYS A 21 -1.96 7.46 17.20
C CYS A 21 -0.70 7.20 18.05
N ASN A 22 -0.84 6.38 19.09
CA ASN A 22 0.26 5.99 19.98
C ASN A 22 0.76 4.55 19.72
N PHE A 23 0.43 3.98 18.58
CA PHE A 23 0.75 2.60 18.24
C PHE A 23 2.27 2.36 18.21
N ASP A 24 3.02 3.31 17.68
CA ASP A 24 4.48 3.30 17.70
C ASP A 24 5.06 3.23 19.12
N LYS A 25 4.48 3.96 20.07
CA LYS A 25 4.91 3.92 21.48
C LYS A 25 4.63 2.57 22.12
N TYR A 26 3.47 1.99 21.86
CA TYR A 26 3.11 0.65 22.32
C TYR A 26 4.07 -0.40 21.77
N ILE A 27 4.27 -0.44 20.46
CA ILE A 27 5.16 -1.38 19.79
C ILE A 27 6.60 -1.24 20.32
N ASN A 28 7.12 -0.02 20.42
CA ASN A 28 8.50 0.19 20.84
C ASN A 28 8.75 -0.24 22.30
N LYS A 29 7.73 -0.29 23.16
CA LYS A 29 7.79 -0.79 24.54
C LYS A 29 7.48 -2.28 24.68
N SER A 30 6.95 -2.91 23.66
CA SER A 30 6.59 -4.34 23.70
C SER A 30 7.82 -5.24 23.77
N SER A 31 7.62 -6.50 24.17
CA SER A 31 8.65 -7.55 24.16
C SER A 31 8.83 -8.23 22.80
N TYR A 32 8.10 -7.80 21.79
CA TYR A 32 8.20 -8.40 20.45
C TYR A 32 9.56 -8.10 19.81
N ASP A 33 10.17 -9.10 19.18
CA ASP A 33 11.47 -8.98 18.52
C ASP A 33 11.37 -8.39 17.13
N VAL A 34 10.27 -8.69 16.41
CA VAL A 34 9.99 -8.23 15.04
C VAL A 34 8.53 -7.88 14.87
N ILE A 35 8.26 -6.91 14.04
CA ILE A 35 6.90 -6.45 13.71
C ILE A 35 6.63 -6.71 12.23
N ASN A 36 5.51 -7.37 11.93
CA ASN A 36 5.04 -7.52 10.55
C ASN A 36 3.75 -6.70 10.37
N LEU A 37 3.80 -5.74 9.47
CA LEU A 37 2.65 -4.90 9.12
C LEU A 37 1.90 -5.50 7.93
N HIS A 38 0.57 -5.55 8.03
CA HIS A 38 -0.34 -5.91 6.97
C HIS A 38 -1.44 -4.87 6.90
N TRP A 39 -1.59 -4.21 5.77
CA TRP A 39 -2.68 -3.29 5.46
C TRP A 39 -3.11 -2.38 6.63
N VAL A 40 -2.21 -1.53 7.10
CA VAL A 40 -2.39 -0.64 8.26
C VAL A 40 -2.96 0.75 7.90
N GLN A 41 -3.55 0.87 6.73
CA GLN A 41 -4.15 2.08 6.20
C GLN A 41 -5.54 2.34 6.81
N GLY A 42 -6.32 3.27 6.22
CA GLY A 42 -7.67 3.58 6.71
C GLY A 42 -7.68 4.28 8.07
N GLU A 43 -6.68 5.10 8.35
CA GLU A 43 -6.46 5.83 9.62
C GLU A 43 -6.15 4.92 10.83
N MET A 44 -5.78 3.65 10.62
CA MET A 44 -5.36 2.76 11.69
C MET A 44 -4.04 3.20 12.29
N ILE A 45 -3.03 3.46 11.45
CA ILE A 45 -1.73 3.99 11.87
C ILE A 45 -1.36 5.17 10.98
N SER A 46 -0.89 6.26 11.58
CA SER A 46 -0.43 7.41 10.80
C SER A 46 0.92 7.13 10.12
N ILE A 47 1.16 7.80 9.01
CA ILE A 47 2.43 7.73 8.27
C ILE A 47 3.62 8.01 9.20
N GLU A 48 3.47 9.00 10.08
CA GLU A 48 4.50 9.42 11.04
C GLU A 48 4.75 8.35 12.10
N ALA A 49 3.69 7.67 12.57
CA ALA A 49 3.81 6.64 13.59
C ALA A 49 4.56 5.42 13.04
N ILE A 50 4.28 4.99 11.80
CA ILE A 50 5.06 3.93 11.14
C ILE A 50 6.55 4.30 11.11
N GLY A 51 6.89 5.55 10.76
CA GLY A 51 8.27 6.02 10.73
C GLY A 51 8.97 6.11 12.09
N ARG A 52 8.22 6.07 13.21
CA ARG A 52 8.75 6.07 14.58
C ARG A 52 8.90 4.68 15.21
N ILE A 53 8.50 3.61 14.50
CA ILE A 53 8.75 2.25 14.95
C ILE A 53 10.26 1.99 14.90
N ARG A 54 10.82 1.51 16.01
CA ARG A 54 12.26 1.25 16.20
C ARG A 54 12.60 -0.24 16.14
N LYS A 55 11.60 -1.11 16.21
CA LYS A 55 11.77 -2.56 16.12
C LYS A 55 12.08 -2.96 14.67
N PRO A 56 12.77 -4.08 14.44
CA PRO A 56 12.87 -4.68 13.12
C PRO A 56 11.47 -4.79 12.49
N LEU A 57 11.32 -4.25 11.28
CA LEU A 57 10.03 -4.08 10.64
C LEU A 57 9.99 -4.81 9.30
N ILE A 58 9.06 -5.73 9.18
CA ILE A 58 8.64 -6.34 7.91
C ILE A 58 7.32 -5.71 7.52
N TRP A 59 7.14 -5.41 6.24
CA TRP A 59 5.86 -4.91 5.75
C TRP A 59 5.39 -5.72 4.55
N THR A 60 4.37 -6.52 4.76
CA THR A 60 3.71 -7.27 3.69
C THR A 60 2.71 -6.37 2.97
N PHE A 61 2.97 -6.08 1.71
CA PHE A 61 2.13 -5.22 0.88
C PHE A 61 0.96 -6.01 0.31
N HIS A 62 -0.23 -5.40 0.30
CA HIS A 62 -1.43 -5.94 -0.32
C HIS A 62 -1.98 -5.03 -1.42
N ASP A 63 -1.43 -3.83 -1.55
CA ASP A 63 -1.75 -2.83 -2.56
C ASP A 63 -0.55 -1.90 -2.79
N THR A 64 -0.73 -0.88 -3.61
CA THR A 64 0.35 0.06 -3.98
C THR A 64 0.44 1.28 -3.08
N TRP A 65 -0.47 1.45 -2.11
CA TRP A 65 -0.49 2.62 -1.22
C TRP A 65 0.87 2.91 -0.56
N PRO A 66 1.64 1.92 -0.08
CA PRO A 66 2.90 2.20 0.60
C PRO A 66 3.87 3.04 -0.23
N PHE A 67 3.94 2.86 -1.53
CA PHE A 67 4.84 3.60 -2.40
C PHE A 67 4.14 4.65 -3.30
N CYS A 68 2.81 4.66 -3.34
CA CYS A 68 1.98 5.66 -3.99
C CYS A 68 1.69 6.87 -3.08
N GLY A 69 0.76 7.73 -3.49
CA GLY A 69 0.25 8.85 -2.71
C GLY A 69 -0.75 8.44 -1.64
N SER A 70 -1.96 9.00 -1.70
CA SER A 70 -3.09 8.57 -0.87
C SER A 70 -3.87 7.43 -1.49
N GLU A 71 -3.75 7.22 -2.79
CA GLU A 71 -4.42 6.18 -3.56
C GLU A 71 -3.86 4.79 -3.27
N HIS A 72 -4.75 3.78 -3.21
CA HIS A 72 -4.37 2.37 -3.03
C HIS A 72 -3.94 1.70 -4.34
N TYR A 73 -4.37 2.25 -5.48
CA TYR A 73 -3.89 1.87 -6.82
C TYR A 73 -3.84 3.12 -7.72
N PRO A 74 -2.87 3.24 -8.62
CA PRO A 74 -2.90 4.27 -9.65
C PRO A 74 -4.16 4.14 -10.50
N LYS A 75 -4.64 5.24 -11.08
CA LYS A 75 -5.84 5.25 -11.93
C LYS A 75 -5.72 4.31 -13.12
N ASP A 76 -4.54 4.29 -13.70
CA ASP A 76 -4.20 3.41 -14.83
C ASP A 76 -2.71 3.04 -14.80
N LEU A 77 -2.31 2.08 -15.63
CA LEU A 77 -0.93 1.61 -15.72
C LEU A 77 0.05 2.66 -16.27
N ASN A 78 -0.46 3.73 -16.90
CA ASN A 78 0.35 4.84 -17.41
C ASN A 78 0.58 5.93 -16.38
N ASP A 79 -0.16 5.92 -15.27
CA ASP A 79 0.10 6.80 -14.14
C ASP A 79 1.38 6.36 -13.43
N ARG A 80 2.48 7.02 -13.81
CA ARG A 80 3.83 6.74 -13.31
C ARG A 80 4.29 7.73 -12.25
N ARG A 81 3.37 8.40 -11.54
CA ARG A 81 3.73 9.33 -10.47
C ARG A 81 4.57 8.65 -9.38
N TYR A 82 4.26 7.42 -9.02
CA TYR A 82 5.05 6.66 -8.04
C TYR A 82 6.50 6.41 -8.49
N ILE A 83 6.77 6.29 -9.81
CA ILE A 83 8.12 6.15 -10.38
C ILE A 83 8.84 7.50 -10.46
N LYS A 84 8.16 8.53 -10.96
CA LYS A 84 8.72 9.87 -11.20
C LYS A 84 8.75 10.75 -9.95
N GLY A 85 8.05 10.35 -8.90
CA GLY A 85 7.73 11.15 -7.72
C GLY A 85 6.53 12.07 -7.95
N TYR A 86 5.84 12.40 -6.87
CA TYR A 86 4.65 13.25 -6.87
C TYR A 86 5.07 14.73 -6.86
N LYS A 87 5.01 15.38 -8.01
CA LYS A 87 5.43 16.78 -8.23
C LYS A 87 4.21 17.66 -8.53
N LYS A 88 4.37 18.98 -8.38
CA LYS A 88 3.32 19.95 -8.77
C LYS A 88 2.95 19.85 -10.25
N ASN A 89 3.97 19.69 -11.11
CA ASN A 89 3.83 19.67 -12.57
C ASN A 89 3.35 18.34 -13.15
N ASN A 90 3.25 17.28 -12.36
CA ASN A 90 2.70 16.00 -12.80
C ASN A 90 1.40 15.62 -12.08
N LYS A 91 0.72 16.62 -11.49
CA LYS A 91 -0.63 16.46 -10.96
C LYS A 91 -1.58 16.13 -12.11
N PRO A 92 -2.50 15.15 -11.96
CA PRO A 92 -3.47 14.82 -13.01
C PRO A 92 -4.28 16.02 -13.46
N LYS A 93 -4.57 16.12 -14.77
CA LYS A 93 -5.41 17.18 -15.32
C LYS A 93 -6.81 17.11 -14.69
N GLY A 94 -7.40 18.27 -14.40
CA GLY A 94 -8.72 18.37 -13.74
C GLY A 94 -8.67 18.36 -12.20
N HIS A 95 -7.54 18.04 -11.58
CA HIS A 95 -7.37 18.15 -10.13
C HIS A 95 -7.08 19.60 -9.70
N ASN A 96 -8.14 20.43 -9.62
CA ASN A 96 -7.99 21.86 -9.28
C ASN A 96 -7.85 22.13 -7.78
N TYR A 97 -7.94 21.10 -6.94
CA TYR A 97 -7.93 21.19 -5.49
C TYR A 97 -6.62 20.71 -4.88
N PHE A 98 -6.60 20.59 -3.54
CA PHE A 98 -5.44 20.11 -2.81
C PHE A 98 -5.03 18.69 -3.26
N ASP A 99 -3.75 18.51 -3.55
CA ASP A 99 -3.18 17.23 -4.00
C ASP A 99 -2.84 16.35 -2.79
N PHE A 100 -3.85 15.62 -2.28
CA PHE A 100 -3.68 14.70 -1.16
C PHE A 100 -2.68 13.58 -1.48
N ASP A 101 -2.62 13.13 -2.74
CA ASP A 101 -1.69 12.09 -3.15
C ASP A 101 -0.25 12.57 -2.96
N ARG A 102 0.07 13.76 -3.44
CA ARG A 102 1.37 14.36 -3.23
C ARG A 102 1.66 14.63 -1.75
N TRP A 103 0.69 15.14 -1.00
CA TRP A 103 0.86 15.42 0.43
C TRP A 103 1.18 14.15 1.22
N CYS A 104 0.48 13.04 0.97
CA CYS A 104 0.77 11.75 1.58
C CYS A 104 2.16 11.23 1.19
N TRP A 105 2.50 11.30 -0.10
CA TRP A 105 3.78 10.84 -0.59
C TRP A 105 4.96 11.61 0.02
N GLU A 106 4.87 12.92 0.13
CA GLU A 106 5.93 13.75 0.76
C GLU A 106 6.07 13.41 2.27
N ARG A 107 4.97 13.13 2.97
CA ARG A 107 5.01 12.67 4.37
C ARG A 107 5.73 11.32 4.49
N LYS A 108 5.39 10.34 3.64
CA LYS A 108 6.08 9.04 3.58
C LYS A 108 7.57 9.24 3.33
N LYS A 109 7.93 10.00 2.33
CA LYS A 109 9.32 10.33 1.99
C LYS A 109 10.07 10.98 3.15
N LYS A 110 9.41 11.84 3.93
CA LYS A 110 10.00 12.50 5.09
C LYS A 110 10.23 11.56 6.26
N HIS A 111 9.27 10.69 6.55
CA HIS A 111 9.23 9.92 7.79
C HIS A 111 9.73 8.49 7.68
N TRP A 112 9.62 7.87 6.51
CA TRP A 112 10.03 6.47 6.32
C TRP A 112 11.49 6.40 5.84
N LYS A 113 12.41 6.49 6.79
CA LYS A 113 13.86 6.45 6.53
C LYS A 113 14.51 5.16 7.02
N ASN A 114 13.78 4.35 7.77
CA ASN A 114 14.31 3.11 8.32
C ASN A 114 14.28 2.01 7.26
N ASN A 115 15.24 1.10 7.35
CA ASN A 115 15.25 -0.09 6.52
C ASN A 115 14.09 -1.00 6.95
N ILE A 116 13.01 -0.92 6.20
CA ILE A 116 11.85 -1.80 6.34
C ILE A 116 12.03 -2.90 5.29
N HIS A 117 11.99 -4.16 5.71
CA HIS A 117 11.98 -5.26 4.76
C HIS A 117 10.58 -5.41 4.17
N VAL A 118 10.46 -5.31 2.86
CA VAL A 118 9.18 -5.39 2.13
C VAL A 118 8.94 -6.81 1.66
N VAL A 119 7.76 -7.33 1.93
CA VAL A 119 7.28 -8.59 1.35
C VAL A 119 6.14 -8.28 0.38
N CYS A 120 6.25 -8.77 -0.85
CA CYS A 120 5.22 -8.66 -1.88
C CYS A 120 4.66 -10.04 -2.22
N PRO A 121 3.32 -10.22 -2.30
CA PRO A 121 2.72 -11.52 -2.62
C PRO A 121 2.83 -11.89 -4.10
N SER A 122 3.36 -11.01 -4.95
CA SER A 122 3.52 -11.26 -6.37
C SER A 122 4.74 -10.54 -6.96
N ASN A 123 5.29 -11.10 -8.03
CA ASN A 123 6.37 -10.46 -8.80
C ASN A 123 5.95 -9.09 -9.37
N TRP A 124 4.67 -8.94 -9.74
CA TRP A 124 4.16 -7.67 -10.25
C TRP A 124 4.27 -6.57 -9.18
N LEU A 125 3.82 -6.82 -7.95
CA LEU A 125 3.87 -5.82 -6.88
C LEU A 125 5.31 -5.52 -6.47
N ALA A 126 6.18 -6.53 -6.40
CA ALA A 126 7.61 -6.35 -6.12
C ALA A 126 8.29 -5.48 -7.20
N ASN A 127 7.98 -5.71 -8.47
CA ASN A 127 8.49 -4.91 -9.58
C ASN A 127 8.00 -3.44 -9.50
N CYS A 128 6.73 -3.21 -9.21
CA CYS A 128 6.21 -1.86 -8.99
C CYS A 128 6.91 -1.17 -7.81
N THR A 129 7.13 -1.89 -6.70
CA THR A 129 7.81 -1.37 -5.51
C THR A 129 9.25 -0.97 -5.82
N SER A 130 10.01 -1.85 -6.48
CA SER A 130 11.43 -1.61 -6.84
C SER A 130 11.61 -0.46 -7.84
N GLN A 131 10.62 -0.22 -8.70
CA GLN A 131 10.62 0.93 -9.60
C GLN A 131 10.19 2.23 -8.94
N SER A 132 9.57 2.18 -7.75
CA SER A 132 9.04 3.37 -7.11
C SER A 132 10.15 4.31 -6.65
N LYS A 133 9.92 5.61 -6.79
CA LYS A 133 10.86 6.65 -6.35
C LYS A 133 11.12 6.60 -4.85
N LEU A 134 10.16 6.13 -4.08
CA LEU A 134 10.23 6.09 -2.62
C LEU A 134 11.02 4.87 -2.12
N MET A 135 10.85 3.70 -2.74
CA MET A 135 11.33 2.43 -2.18
C MET A 135 12.31 1.65 -3.08
N LYS A 136 12.81 2.25 -4.13
CA LYS A 136 13.73 1.58 -5.10
C LYS A 136 15.01 0.96 -4.48
N ASN A 137 15.39 1.41 -3.31
CA ASN A 137 16.60 0.96 -2.60
C ASN A 137 16.26 0.13 -1.34
N TRP A 138 15.00 -0.30 -1.17
CA TRP A 138 14.58 -1.10 -0.02
C TRP A 138 14.77 -2.59 -0.33
N ASP A 139 14.96 -3.40 0.73
CA ASP A 139 14.98 -4.85 0.60
C ASP A 139 13.58 -5.36 0.30
N ILE A 140 13.42 -6.09 -0.81
CA ILE A 140 12.15 -6.60 -1.29
C ILE A 140 12.25 -8.09 -1.52
N SER A 141 11.36 -8.87 -0.89
CA SER A 141 11.18 -10.30 -1.13
C SER A 141 9.82 -10.58 -1.74
N VAL A 142 9.74 -11.62 -2.56
CA VAL A 142 8.48 -12.14 -3.07
C VAL A 142 8.11 -13.40 -2.29
N ILE A 143 7.02 -13.32 -1.51
CA ILE A 143 6.48 -14.46 -0.76
C ILE A 143 4.98 -14.53 -1.07
N PRO A 144 4.53 -15.47 -1.92
CA PRO A 144 3.13 -15.62 -2.26
C PRO A 144 2.25 -15.91 -1.04
N ASN A 145 1.00 -15.44 -1.09
CA ASN A 145 0.02 -15.84 -0.09
C ASN A 145 -0.18 -17.36 -0.12
N THR A 146 -0.26 -17.95 1.06
CA THR A 146 -0.52 -19.38 1.19
C THR A 146 -1.98 -19.70 0.90
N LEU A 147 -2.22 -20.83 0.28
CA LEU A 147 -3.54 -21.36 0.00
C LEU A 147 -3.53 -22.87 0.26
N ASP A 148 -4.54 -23.37 0.95
CA ASP A 148 -4.74 -24.82 1.06
C ASP A 148 -5.20 -25.39 -0.28
N ILE A 149 -4.28 -26.01 -1.00
CA ILE A 149 -4.53 -26.60 -2.32
C ILE A 149 -5.41 -27.85 -2.29
N ASN A 150 -5.63 -28.48 -1.12
CA ASN A 150 -6.56 -29.59 -0.98
C ASN A 150 -8.00 -29.11 -0.98
N THR A 151 -8.26 -27.99 -0.32
CA THR A 151 -9.58 -27.34 -0.29
C THR A 151 -9.82 -26.50 -1.56
N PHE A 152 -8.85 -25.65 -1.94
CA PHE A 152 -8.95 -24.76 -3.10
C PHE A 152 -8.27 -25.39 -4.32
N LYS A 153 -8.97 -26.28 -4.98
CA LYS A 153 -8.51 -26.97 -6.20
C LYS A 153 -9.47 -26.76 -7.35
N GLN A 154 -9.00 -27.00 -8.55
CA GLN A 154 -9.85 -26.94 -9.74
C GLN A 154 -10.87 -28.06 -9.72
N TRP A 155 -12.13 -27.70 -9.76
CA TRP A 155 -13.27 -28.63 -9.91
C TRP A 155 -13.74 -28.66 -11.35
N PRO A 156 -14.28 -29.78 -11.83
CA PRO A 156 -14.91 -29.83 -13.15
C PRO A 156 -16.00 -28.75 -13.27
N LYS A 157 -15.97 -28.04 -14.40
CA LYS A 157 -16.83 -26.87 -14.62
C LYS A 157 -18.32 -27.18 -14.55
N ASP A 158 -18.72 -28.34 -15.10
CA ASP A 158 -20.10 -28.84 -15.10
C ASP A 158 -20.61 -29.14 -13.69
N ILE A 159 -19.77 -29.75 -12.83
CA ILE A 159 -20.10 -30.01 -11.42
C ILE A 159 -20.27 -28.71 -10.68
N SER A 160 -19.32 -27.78 -10.84
CA SER A 160 -19.37 -26.46 -10.18
C SER A 160 -20.61 -25.67 -10.61
N ARG A 161 -20.96 -25.68 -11.88
CA ARG A 161 -22.16 -24.99 -12.39
C ARG A 161 -23.46 -25.59 -11.81
N LYS A 162 -23.56 -26.92 -11.75
CA LYS A 162 -24.71 -27.61 -11.12
C LYS A 162 -24.84 -27.26 -9.65
N LEU A 163 -23.73 -27.29 -8.91
CA LEU A 163 -23.71 -26.99 -7.47
C LEU A 163 -24.24 -25.59 -7.15
N PHE A 164 -23.91 -24.61 -8.00
CA PHE A 164 -24.32 -23.22 -7.81
C PHE A 164 -25.52 -22.78 -8.66
N ASN A 165 -26.25 -23.74 -9.28
CA ASN A 165 -27.39 -23.46 -10.16
C ASN A 165 -27.06 -22.39 -11.25
N LEU A 166 -25.87 -22.47 -11.83
CA LEU A 166 -25.44 -21.55 -12.87
C LEU A 166 -25.79 -22.12 -14.27
N PRO A 167 -26.23 -21.26 -15.21
CA PRO A 167 -26.55 -21.65 -16.58
C PRO A 167 -25.34 -22.19 -17.35
#